data_2e611ee5086d9271b1571ef6188db620
#
_entry.id   2e611ee5086d9271b1571ef6188db620
#
_cell.length_a   1.000
_cell.length_b   1.000
_cell.length_c   1.000
_cell.angle_alpha   90.00
_cell.angle_beta   90.00
_cell.angle_gamma   90.00
#
_symmetry.space_group_name_H-M   'P 1'
#
loop_
_entity.id
_entity.type
_entity.pdbx_description
1 polymer ?
#
loop_
_entity_poly.entity_id
_entity_poly.type
_entity_poly.pdbx_seq_one_letter_code
_entity_poly.pdbx_strand_id
1 'polypeptide(L)'
;MAAQILAVIIFIVMFGLIIWDHIERHIVSLGCGLLTLVLVFGVCMHSEVAAAETLSLRSFMVPNFWFQTEAAAESSSGINWATILFIAGMMLMVEGMERAGFFRWLCLTIAKAVHYKTIPIFISFMLMSAFLAMFIDSITVILFLAAVTVELAHLLHFDPIPMIISEIFCSNLGGSATMCGDPPNIIIGTSLGYSFKDFILNTGMMAGVSLIFVVLFFYFSFRKELRASEKHDEAVTYPSPQEAIADRKRFAVSVVIFATAIVMLVTHAQTGLTVATIGVFIGAFSLLASGGEALSMIKKLDYKTLLFFIGLFVVVGGMEQTGVLNSLAGIIDAVSGNNVKWVVAIVLWLSALASAFVDNIPFAATMIPVIRSLAQAGGMDLSVLAWALSMGTDIGGCGTPIGASANVVGISVAAKNGHFIGWGKYCRYAAPATVLVILISMVCIYARYF
;
A
#
# COMPACT_ATOMS: atom_id res chain seq x y z
N MET A 1 4.07 -33.45 -8.32
CA MET A 1 4.81 -33.45 -7.05
C MET A 1 6.16 -32.71 -7.16
N ALA A 2 7.07 -33.06 -8.09
CA ALA A 2 8.36 -32.34 -8.23
C ALA A 2 8.18 -30.82 -8.50
N ALA A 3 7.29 -30.46 -9.42
CA ALA A 3 6.98 -29.04 -9.71
C ALA A 3 6.45 -28.27 -8.49
N GLN A 4 5.61 -28.90 -7.68
CA GLN A 4 5.09 -28.30 -6.44
C GLN A 4 6.20 -28.04 -5.42
N ILE A 5 7.04 -29.05 -5.16
CA ILE A 5 8.15 -28.93 -4.22
C ILE A 5 9.11 -27.83 -4.68
N LEU A 6 9.43 -27.79 -5.98
CA LEU A 6 10.34 -26.79 -6.53
C LEU A 6 9.75 -25.37 -6.47
N ALA A 7 8.47 -25.21 -6.79
CA ALA A 7 7.78 -23.92 -6.66
C ALA A 7 7.79 -23.41 -5.21
N VAL A 8 7.53 -24.29 -4.22
CA VAL A 8 7.61 -23.95 -2.81
C VAL A 8 9.02 -23.58 -2.38
N ILE A 9 10.03 -24.32 -2.83
CA ILE A 9 11.44 -24.01 -2.50
C ILE A 9 11.82 -22.62 -3.07
N ILE A 10 11.52 -22.36 -4.35
CA ILE A 10 11.80 -21.05 -4.98
C ILE A 10 11.10 -19.93 -4.22
N PHE A 11 9.85 -20.14 -3.85
CA PHE A 11 9.05 -19.16 -3.08
C PHE A 11 9.68 -18.89 -1.70
N ILE A 12 10.03 -19.93 -0.93
CA ILE A 12 10.67 -19.79 0.38
C ILE A 12 12.03 -19.10 0.27
N VAL A 13 12.82 -19.47 -0.74
CA VAL A 13 14.13 -18.85 -1.00
C VAL A 13 13.95 -17.36 -1.35
N MET A 14 12.99 -17.03 -2.21
CA MET A 14 12.69 -15.64 -2.55
C MET A 14 12.36 -14.82 -1.29
N PHE A 15 11.44 -15.31 -0.45
CA PHE A 15 11.07 -14.62 0.79
C PHE A 15 12.23 -14.54 1.77
N GLY A 16 12.99 -15.62 1.94
CA GLY A 16 14.17 -15.63 2.81
C GLY A 16 15.22 -14.60 2.39
N LEU A 17 15.49 -14.46 1.10
CA LEU A 17 16.42 -13.48 0.56
C LEU A 17 15.87 -12.04 0.67
N ILE A 18 14.56 -11.84 0.49
CA ILE A 18 13.92 -10.53 0.67
C ILE A 18 14.01 -10.08 2.14
N ILE A 19 13.76 -10.99 3.10
CA ILE A 19 13.86 -10.70 4.54
C ILE A 19 15.31 -10.44 4.94
N TRP A 20 16.26 -11.15 4.33
CA TRP A 20 17.69 -10.94 4.58
C TRP A 20 18.20 -9.56 4.13
N ASP A 21 17.54 -8.91 3.18
CA ASP A 21 17.69 -7.50 2.71
C ASP A 21 19.13 -7.08 2.33
N HIS A 22 19.98 -8.05 1.95
CA HIS A 22 21.34 -7.79 1.47
C HIS A 22 21.42 -7.70 -0.06
N ILE A 23 20.41 -8.21 -0.75
CA ILE A 23 20.26 -8.16 -2.20
C ILE A 23 19.00 -7.37 -2.52
N GLU A 24 19.09 -6.48 -3.50
CA GLU A 24 17.93 -5.67 -3.90
C GLU A 24 16.73 -6.56 -4.28
N ARG A 25 15.57 -6.28 -3.72
CA ARG A 25 14.34 -7.10 -3.81
C ARG A 25 13.94 -7.43 -5.24
N HIS A 26 14.09 -6.50 -6.19
CA HIS A 26 13.78 -6.74 -7.60
C HIS A 26 14.71 -7.75 -8.27
N ILE A 27 15.97 -7.79 -7.88
CA ILE A 27 16.93 -8.80 -8.41
C ILE A 27 16.53 -10.18 -7.91
N VAL A 28 16.20 -10.30 -6.62
CA VAL A 28 15.75 -11.55 -6.01
C VAL A 28 14.47 -12.04 -6.68
N SER A 29 13.46 -11.20 -6.81
CA SER A 29 12.18 -11.60 -7.39
C SER A 29 12.28 -11.96 -8.87
N LEU A 30 13.02 -11.19 -9.68
CA LEU A 30 13.24 -11.52 -11.10
C LEU A 30 14.06 -12.80 -11.27
N GLY A 31 15.10 -13.00 -10.46
CA GLY A 31 15.90 -14.22 -10.48
C GLY A 31 15.05 -15.45 -10.13
N CYS A 32 14.27 -15.39 -9.07
CA CYS A 32 13.34 -16.45 -8.68
C CYS A 32 12.22 -16.63 -9.72
N GLY A 33 11.71 -15.54 -10.31
CA GLY A 33 10.75 -15.58 -11.41
C GLY A 33 11.32 -16.32 -12.63
N LEU A 34 12.55 -16.01 -13.04
CA LEU A 34 13.23 -16.71 -14.12
C LEU A 34 13.43 -18.20 -13.80
N LEU A 35 13.84 -18.53 -12.57
CA LEU A 35 13.94 -19.93 -12.14
C LEU A 35 12.58 -20.63 -12.20
N THR A 36 11.49 -19.97 -11.84
CA THR A 36 10.13 -20.51 -11.95
C THR A 36 9.78 -20.80 -13.41
N LEU A 37 10.03 -19.85 -14.33
CA LEU A 37 9.76 -20.06 -15.77
C LEU A 37 10.55 -21.22 -16.33
N VAL A 38 11.85 -21.30 -16.03
CA VAL A 38 12.73 -22.33 -16.62
C VAL A 38 12.55 -23.66 -15.93
N LEU A 39 12.64 -23.74 -14.61
CA LEU A 39 12.69 -25.01 -13.89
C LEU A 39 11.28 -25.57 -13.62
N VAL A 40 10.34 -24.74 -13.16
CA VAL A 40 8.99 -25.23 -12.83
C VAL A 40 8.22 -25.49 -14.12
N PHE A 41 8.07 -24.49 -14.98
CA PHE A 41 7.25 -24.63 -16.20
C PHE A 41 7.97 -25.37 -17.32
N GLY A 42 9.26 -25.06 -17.56
CA GLY A 42 10.03 -25.69 -18.65
C GLY A 42 10.44 -27.13 -18.36
N VAL A 43 11.12 -27.37 -17.21
CA VAL A 43 11.70 -28.69 -16.91
C VAL A 43 10.71 -29.62 -16.21
N CYS A 44 9.94 -29.14 -15.20
CA CYS A 44 9.09 -30.03 -14.42
C CYS A 44 7.69 -30.21 -15.01
N MET A 45 7.08 -29.16 -15.54
CA MET A 45 5.72 -29.23 -16.10
C MET A 45 5.71 -29.44 -17.62
N HIS A 46 6.77 -29.09 -18.33
CA HIS A 46 6.86 -29.11 -19.79
C HIS A 46 5.68 -28.38 -20.45
N SER A 47 5.24 -27.25 -19.83
CA SER A 47 4.03 -26.56 -20.21
C SER A 47 4.34 -25.09 -20.62
N GLU A 48 4.44 -24.88 -21.94
CA GLU A 48 4.53 -23.52 -22.49
C GLU A 48 3.25 -22.72 -22.23
N VAL A 49 2.11 -23.40 -22.11
CA VAL A 49 0.81 -22.77 -21.81
C VAL A 49 0.83 -22.14 -20.42
N ALA A 50 1.30 -22.86 -19.40
CA ALA A 50 1.39 -22.34 -18.03
C ALA A 50 2.34 -21.12 -17.95
N ALA A 51 3.45 -21.15 -18.69
CA ALA A 51 4.35 -20.01 -18.77
C ALA A 51 3.70 -18.81 -19.48
N ALA A 52 2.99 -19.02 -20.59
CA ALA A 52 2.31 -17.96 -21.32
C ALA A 52 1.14 -17.35 -20.53
N GLU A 53 0.37 -18.17 -19.81
CA GLU A 53 -0.69 -17.70 -18.90
C GLU A 53 -0.10 -16.89 -17.74
N THR A 54 1.00 -17.36 -17.14
CA THR A 54 1.68 -16.65 -16.06
C THR A 54 2.25 -15.31 -16.53
N LEU A 55 2.81 -15.21 -17.72
CA LEU A 55 3.30 -13.95 -18.27
C LEU A 55 2.15 -13.00 -18.65
N SER A 56 0.96 -13.53 -18.93
CA SER A 56 -0.28 -12.76 -19.18
C SER A 56 -0.16 -11.62 -20.22
N LEU A 57 0.77 -11.74 -21.19
CA LEU A 57 0.99 -10.67 -22.19
C LEU A 57 -0.19 -10.48 -23.15
N ARG A 58 -1.02 -11.51 -23.34
CA ARG A 58 -2.22 -11.43 -24.18
C ARG A 58 -3.28 -10.51 -23.60
N SER A 59 -3.25 -10.21 -22.31
CA SER A 59 -4.20 -9.30 -21.65
C SER A 59 -4.25 -7.91 -22.33
N PHE A 60 -3.11 -7.39 -22.80
CA PHE A 60 -3.06 -6.10 -23.50
C PHE A 60 -3.88 -6.03 -24.79
N MET A 61 -4.15 -7.19 -25.43
CA MET A 61 -4.91 -7.29 -26.68
C MET A 61 -6.41 -7.45 -26.44
N VAL A 62 -6.83 -7.70 -25.21
CA VAL A 62 -8.22 -7.90 -24.85
C VAL A 62 -8.87 -6.55 -24.53
N PRO A 63 -10.00 -6.16 -25.17
CA PRO A 63 -10.68 -4.90 -24.86
C PRO A 63 -11.02 -4.72 -23.38
N ASN A 64 -11.38 -5.79 -22.69
CA ASN A 64 -11.73 -5.78 -21.26
C ASN A 64 -10.57 -5.36 -20.35
N PHE A 65 -9.33 -5.46 -20.82
CA PHE A 65 -8.16 -4.95 -20.07
C PHE A 65 -8.19 -3.41 -19.94
N TRP A 66 -8.75 -2.74 -20.97
CA TRP A 66 -8.80 -1.28 -21.02
C TRP A 66 -10.17 -0.72 -20.62
N PHE A 67 -11.23 -1.47 -20.96
CA PHE A 67 -12.62 -1.06 -20.75
C PHE A 67 -13.47 -2.26 -20.33
N GLN A 68 -13.99 -2.25 -19.13
CA GLN A 68 -14.92 -3.28 -18.64
C GLN A 68 -16.36 -2.89 -18.98
N THR A 69 -17.04 -3.69 -19.80
CA THR A 69 -18.46 -3.51 -20.11
C THR A 69 -19.39 -4.20 -19.12
N GLU A 70 -18.89 -5.16 -18.33
CA GLU A 70 -19.59 -5.87 -17.25
C GLU A 70 -18.62 -6.13 -16.10
N ALA A 71 -19.14 -6.31 -14.89
CA ALA A 71 -18.34 -6.65 -13.70
C ALA A 71 -17.77 -8.07 -13.80
N ALA A 72 -16.90 -8.32 -14.76
CA ALA A 72 -16.15 -9.53 -14.89
C ALA A 72 -14.88 -9.40 -14.05
N ALA A 73 -14.75 -10.21 -13.00
CA ALA A 73 -13.48 -10.37 -12.32
C ALA A 73 -12.43 -10.77 -13.35
N GLU A 74 -11.36 -9.98 -13.49
CA GLU A 74 -10.20 -10.40 -14.24
C GLU A 74 -9.60 -11.60 -13.52
N SER A 75 -9.91 -12.81 -14.01
CA SER A 75 -9.23 -14.03 -13.58
C SER A 75 -7.83 -14.05 -14.20
N SER A 76 -6.96 -13.15 -13.79
CA SER A 76 -5.56 -13.20 -14.19
C SER A 76 -4.78 -14.07 -13.20
N SER A 77 -4.60 -15.34 -13.56
CA SER A 77 -3.49 -16.11 -13.05
C SER A 77 -2.22 -15.54 -13.69
N GLY A 78 -1.26 -15.07 -12.89
CA GLY A 78 0.01 -14.56 -13.39
C GLY A 78 0.21 -13.06 -13.19
N ILE A 79 1.02 -12.42 -14.08
CA ILE A 79 1.40 -11.02 -13.95
C ILE A 79 0.16 -10.10 -14.09
N ASN A 80 -0.12 -9.35 -13.04
CA ASN A 80 -1.18 -8.35 -13.05
C ASN A 80 -0.66 -7.02 -13.66
N TRP A 81 -0.71 -6.94 -15.00
CA TRP A 81 -0.26 -5.76 -15.73
C TRP A 81 -1.09 -4.51 -15.43
N ALA A 82 -2.37 -4.68 -15.09
CA ALA A 82 -3.23 -3.54 -14.75
C ALA A 82 -2.70 -2.83 -13.49
N THR A 83 -2.32 -3.58 -12.47
CA THR A 83 -1.67 -3.04 -11.27
C THR A 83 -0.36 -2.33 -11.60
N ILE A 84 0.51 -2.94 -12.42
CA ILE A 84 1.83 -2.38 -12.75
C ILE A 84 1.68 -1.05 -13.50
N LEU A 85 0.80 -0.98 -14.51
CA LEU A 85 0.54 0.24 -15.27
C LEU A 85 -0.08 1.34 -14.40
N PHE A 86 -0.99 0.95 -13.51
CA PHE A 86 -1.61 1.89 -12.59
C PHE A 86 -0.59 2.51 -11.65
N ILE A 87 0.22 1.69 -10.99
CA ILE A 87 1.28 2.17 -10.07
C ILE A 87 2.26 3.08 -10.81
N ALA A 88 2.72 2.70 -12.01
CA ALA A 88 3.63 3.52 -12.80
C ALA A 88 3.02 4.90 -13.16
N GLY A 89 1.72 4.93 -13.53
CA GLY A 89 1.01 6.17 -13.82
C GLY A 89 0.86 7.07 -12.60
N MET A 90 0.52 6.49 -11.45
CA MET A 90 0.40 7.22 -10.19
C MET A 90 1.76 7.77 -9.72
N MET A 91 2.84 7.00 -9.87
CA MET A 91 4.20 7.49 -9.57
C MET A 91 4.57 8.72 -10.41
N LEU A 92 4.22 8.75 -11.70
CA LEU A 92 4.45 9.91 -12.56
C LEU A 92 3.65 11.13 -12.10
N MET A 93 2.39 10.93 -11.72
CA MET A 93 1.56 12.02 -11.19
C MET A 93 2.16 12.61 -9.92
N VAL A 94 2.54 11.76 -8.99
CA VAL A 94 3.09 12.15 -7.70
C VAL A 94 4.43 12.89 -7.86
N GLU A 95 5.33 12.42 -8.74
CA GLU A 95 6.57 13.13 -9.09
C GLU A 95 6.27 14.54 -9.65
N GLY A 96 5.23 14.68 -10.47
CA GLY A 96 4.76 15.98 -10.97
C GLY A 96 4.28 16.93 -9.86
N MET A 97 3.53 16.39 -8.90
CA MET A 97 3.04 17.14 -7.74
C MET A 97 4.19 17.56 -6.80
N GLU A 98 5.15 16.66 -6.61
CA GLU A 98 6.37 16.95 -5.84
C GLU A 98 7.13 18.13 -6.41
N ARG A 99 7.46 18.07 -7.69
CA ARG A 99 8.18 19.15 -8.39
C ARG A 99 7.43 20.48 -8.36
N ALA A 100 6.11 20.41 -8.35
CA ALA A 100 5.26 21.60 -8.22
C ALA A 100 5.23 22.18 -6.79
N GLY A 101 5.78 21.48 -5.80
CA GLY A 101 5.80 21.87 -4.39
C GLY A 101 4.48 21.63 -3.63
N PHE A 102 3.61 20.77 -4.17
CA PHE A 102 2.26 20.53 -3.62
C PHE A 102 2.29 20.06 -2.18
N PHE A 103 3.09 19.04 -1.87
CA PHE A 103 3.11 18.44 -0.53
C PHE A 103 3.63 19.41 0.52
N ARG A 104 4.73 20.12 0.23
CA ARG A 104 5.27 21.13 1.15
C ARG A 104 4.28 22.28 1.35
N TRP A 105 3.66 22.76 0.27
CA TRP A 105 2.62 23.77 0.35
C TRP A 105 1.46 23.34 1.23
N LEU A 106 0.98 22.11 1.07
CA LEU A 106 -0.14 21.57 1.84
C LEU A 106 0.19 21.50 3.34
N CYS A 107 1.36 20.93 3.69
CA CYS A 107 1.82 20.81 5.06
C CYS A 107 1.94 22.19 5.73
N LEU A 108 2.58 23.17 5.07
CA LEU A 108 2.74 24.52 5.59
C LEU A 108 1.40 25.27 5.68
N THR A 109 0.47 25.02 4.76
CA THR A 109 -0.88 25.61 4.81
C THR A 109 -1.64 25.10 6.02
N ILE A 110 -1.58 23.80 6.31
CA ILE A 110 -2.22 23.20 7.49
C ILE A 110 -1.54 23.71 8.78
N ALA A 111 -0.21 23.71 8.83
CA ALA A 111 0.54 24.21 9.99
C ALA A 111 0.17 25.68 10.29
N LYS A 112 0.06 26.51 9.25
CA LYS A 112 -0.38 27.91 9.37
C LYS A 112 -1.84 28.02 9.85
N ALA A 113 -2.73 27.18 9.32
CA ALA A 113 -4.16 27.19 9.69
C ALA A 113 -4.37 26.85 11.18
N VAL A 114 -3.52 26.01 11.75
CA VAL A 114 -3.53 25.67 13.18
C VAL A 114 -2.57 26.53 14.02
N HIS A 115 -2.13 27.67 13.47
CA HIS A 115 -1.30 28.67 14.15
C HIS A 115 0.03 28.12 14.69
N TYR A 116 0.61 27.14 14.00
CA TYR A 116 1.87 26.47 14.35
C TYR A 116 1.91 25.86 15.77
N LYS A 117 0.73 25.56 16.35
CA LYS A 117 0.65 24.89 17.66
C LYS A 117 0.95 23.40 17.52
N THR A 118 1.82 22.87 18.38
CA THR A 118 2.34 21.50 18.30
C THR A 118 1.26 20.43 18.31
N ILE A 119 0.30 20.48 19.26
CA ILE A 119 -0.79 19.48 19.36
C ILE A 119 -1.74 19.54 18.16
N PRO A 120 -2.26 20.71 17.73
CA PRO A 120 -3.04 20.78 16.50
C PRO A 120 -2.29 20.32 15.24
N ILE A 121 -0.99 20.63 15.09
CA ILE A 121 -0.17 20.10 13.99
C ILE A 121 -0.14 18.59 14.06
N PHE A 122 0.15 18.00 15.22
CA PHE A 122 0.19 16.56 15.43
C PHE A 122 -1.09 15.87 14.93
N ILE A 123 -2.26 16.34 15.38
CA ILE A 123 -3.55 15.76 14.98
C ILE A 123 -3.81 15.99 13.49
N SER A 124 -3.57 17.21 12.99
CA SER A 124 -3.84 17.55 11.59
C SER A 124 -2.94 16.77 10.63
N PHE A 125 -1.68 16.53 11.01
CA PHE A 125 -0.75 15.76 10.17
C PHE A 125 -1.07 14.27 10.18
N MET A 126 -1.55 13.71 11.29
CA MET A 126 -2.10 12.35 11.31
C MET A 126 -3.29 12.21 10.37
N LEU A 127 -4.25 13.14 10.43
CA LEU A 127 -5.43 13.13 9.56
C LEU A 127 -5.06 13.35 8.09
N MET A 128 -4.13 14.27 7.82
CA MET A 128 -3.63 14.52 6.48
C MET A 128 -2.88 13.31 5.92
N SER A 129 -2.05 12.66 6.73
CA SER A 129 -1.33 11.44 6.36
C SER A 129 -2.31 10.35 5.93
N ALA A 130 -3.35 10.09 6.75
CA ALA A 130 -4.38 9.13 6.41
C ALA A 130 -5.16 9.52 5.14
N PHE A 131 -5.55 10.79 5.01
CA PHE A 131 -6.33 11.25 3.86
C PHE A 131 -5.53 11.17 2.55
N LEU A 132 -4.28 11.63 2.54
CA LEU A 132 -3.44 11.56 1.34
C LEU A 132 -3.16 10.13 0.92
N ALA A 133 -2.90 9.24 1.88
CA ALA A 133 -2.62 7.84 1.62
C ALA A 133 -3.82 7.06 1.06
N MET A 134 -5.03 7.60 1.10
CA MET A 134 -6.17 7.04 0.38
C MET A 134 -6.03 7.10 -1.15
N PHE A 135 -5.21 8.02 -1.67
CA PHE A 135 -5.09 8.30 -3.11
C PHE A 135 -3.66 8.22 -3.63
N ILE A 136 -2.69 8.30 -2.75
CA ILE A 136 -1.25 8.30 -3.05
C ILE A 136 -0.64 7.23 -2.17
N ASP A 137 0.34 6.50 -2.69
CA ASP A 137 0.99 5.44 -1.92
C ASP A 137 1.59 5.96 -0.59
N SER A 138 1.51 5.12 0.43
CA SER A 138 1.92 5.46 1.80
C SER A 138 3.41 5.82 1.91
N ILE A 139 4.27 5.26 1.06
CA ILE A 139 5.72 5.54 1.03
C ILE A 139 5.95 7.00 0.67
N THR A 140 5.31 7.45 -0.41
CA THR A 140 5.42 8.82 -0.91
C THR A 140 4.89 9.82 0.10
N VAL A 141 3.70 9.55 0.67
CA VAL A 141 3.11 10.43 1.70
C VAL A 141 4.07 10.62 2.87
N ILE A 142 4.67 9.55 3.37
CA ILE A 142 5.58 9.61 4.52
C ILE A 142 6.90 10.28 4.18
N LEU A 143 7.41 10.08 2.97
CA LEU A 143 8.66 10.72 2.54
C LEU A 143 8.58 12.25 2.69
N PHE A 144 7.48 12.86 2.24
CA PHE A 144 7.29 14.30 2.33
C PHE A 144 6.87 14.76 3.70
N LEU A 145 5.92 14.06 4.30
CA LEU A 145 5.36 14.47 5.58
C LEU A 145 6.42 14.44 6.67
N ALA A 146 7.18 13.37 6.79
CA ALA A 146 8.26 13.25 7.76
C ALA A 146 9.36 14.31 7.54
N ALA A 147 9.67 14.67 6.28
CA ALA A 147 10.65 15.72 5.99
C ALA A 147 10.16 17.10 6.49
N VAL A 148 8.91 17.46 6.22
CA VAL A 148 8.33 18.73 6.71
C VAL A 148 8.14 18.70 8.23
N THR A 149 7.78 17.55 8.80
CA THR A 149 7.69 17.38 10.26
C THR A 149 9.04 17.64 10.94
N VAL A 150 10.15 17.15 10.38
CA VAL A 150 11.49 17.45 10.90
C VAL A 150 11.83 18.94 10.75
N GLU A 151 11.51 19.56 9.61
CA GLU A 151 11.70 21.00 9.40
C GLU A 151 10.94 21.82 10.46
N LEU A 152 9.66 21.51 10.69
CA LEU A 152 8.86 22.17 11.70
C LEU A 152 9.34 21.89 13.13
N ALA A 153 9.82 20.67 13.38
CA ALA A 153 10.39 20.29 14.68
C ALA A 153 11.63 21.13 15.03
N HIS A 154 12.50 21.40 14.06
CA HIS A 154 13.63 22.31 14.26
C HIS A 154 13.19 23.75 14.52
N LEU A 155 12.16 24.24 13.82
CA LEU A 155 11.64 25.60 13.99
C LEU A 155 10.88 25.80 15.31
N LEU A 156 10.11 24.80 15.72
CA LEU A 156 9.23 24.88 16.88
C LEU A 156 9.82 24.22 18.15
N HIS A 157 11.04 23.68 18.04
CA HIS A 157 11.79 23.03 19.14
C HIS A 157 11.04 21.86 19.80
N PHE A 158 10.41 20.98 19.01
CA PHE A 158 9.79 19.75 19.52
C PHE A 158 10.50 18.48 19.03
N ASP A 159 10.30 17.35 19.72
CA ASP A 159 10.78 16.03 19.24
C ASP A 159 9.89 15.56 18.07
N PRO A 160 10.44 15.34 16.84
CA PRO A 160 9.66 14.89 15.70
C PRO A 160 9.26 13.40 15.78
N ILE A 161 9.90 12.60 16.63
CA ILE A 161 9.69 11.14 16.67
C ILE A 161 8.23 10.76 16.95
N PRO A 162 7.51 11.36 17.93
CA PRO A 162 6.10 11.09 18.15
C PRO A 162 5.23 11.33 16.90
N MET A 163 5.49 12.45 16.18
CA MET A 163 4.75 12.77 14.96
C MET A 163 5.03 11.76 13.87
N ILE A 164 6.31 11.49 13.58
CA ILE A 164 6.72 10.59 12.50
C ILE A 164 6.15 9.17 12.71
N ILE A 165 6.20 8.62 13.93
CA ILE A 165 5.60 7.30 14.22
C ILE A 165 4.10 7.32 13.96
N SER A 166 3.41 8.37 14.39
CA SER A 166 1.96 8.50 14.23
C SER A 166 1.56 8.72 12.76
N GLU A 167 2.34 9.51 12.03
CA GLU A 167 2.15 9.75 10.59
C GLU A 167 2.35 8.48 9.77
N ILE A 168 3.41 7.70 10.04
CA ILE A 168 3.65 6.39 9.43
C ILE A 168 2.44 5.47 9.63
N PHE A 169 1.96 5.37 10.86
CA PHE A 169 0.82 4.52 11.17
C PHE A 169 -0.46 4.98 10.45
N CYS A 170 -0.73 6.28 10.48
CA CYS A 170 -1.90 6.85 9.82
C CYS A 170 -1.83 6.78 8.29
N SER A 171 -0.63 6.84 7.70
CA SER A 171 -0.44 6.64 6.26
C SER A 171 -0.83 5.22 5.84
N ASN A 172 -0.31 4.19 6.51
CA ASN A 172 -0.69 2.81 6.20
C ASN A 172 -2.19 2.56 6.47
N LEU A 173 -2.74 3.12 7.56
CA LEU A 173 -4.17 3.03 7.85
C LEU A 173 -5.03 3.72 6.76
N GLY A 174 -4.61 4.88 6.27
CA GLY A 174 -5.26 5.56 5.14
C GLY A 174 -5.14 4.76 3.84
N GLY A 175 -3.97 4.17 3.60
CA GLY A 175 -3.72 3.27 2.47
C GLY A 175 -4.68 2.07 2.44
N SER A 176 -4.99 1.50 3.59
CA SER A 176 -5.94 0.38 3.70
C SER A 176 -7.40 0.77 3.39
N ALA A 177 -7.72 2.06 3.41
CA ALA A 177 -9.09 2.54 3.24
C ALA A 177 -9.63 2.45 1.81
N THR A 178 -8.76 2.43 0.81
CA THR A 178 -9.15 2.44 -0.60
C THR A 178 -8.37 1.42 -1.43
N MET A 179 -8.89 1.16 -2.62
CA MET A 179 -8.22 0.29 -3.58
C MET A 179 -6.85 0.82 -4.01
N CYS A 180 -6.64 2.14 -3.98
CA CYS A 180 -5.48 2.81 -4.58
C CYS A 180 -4.44 3.28 -3.57
N GLY A 181 -4.74 3.19 -2.28
CA GLY A 181 -3.91 3.72 -1.22
C GLY A 181 -2.63 2.93 -0.99
N ASP A 182 -2.70 1.61 -1.09
CA ASP A 182 -1.54 0.73 -0.95
C ASP A 182 -1.52 -0.35 -2.04
N PRO A 183 -0.35 -0.78 -2.50
CA PRO A 183 -0.22 -1.81 -3.53
C PRO A 183 -0.96 -3.13 -3.26
N PRO A 184 -1.01 -3.68 -2.05
CA PRO A 184 -1.80 -4.88 -1.76
C PRO A 184 -3.26 -4.73 -2.16
N ASN A 185 -3.87 -3.57 -1.88
CA ASN A 185 -5.26 -3.30 -2.19
C ASN A 185 -5.51 -3.19 -3.69
N ILE A 186 -4.56 -2.62 -4.44
CA ILE A 186 -4.63 -2.58 -5.90
C ILE A 186 -4.66 -4.01 -6.45
N ILE A 187 -3.78 -4.88 -5.92
CA ILE A 187 -3.70 -6.29 -6.34
C ILE A 187 -4.99 -7.03 -5.97
N ILE A 188 -5.50 -6.88 -4.74
CA ILE A 188 -6.75 -7.49 -4.30
C ILE A 188 -7.91 -7.02 -5.16
N GLY A 189 -8.05 -5.71 -5.37
CA GLY A 189 -9.13 -5.11 -6.14
C GLY A 189 -9.12 -5.57 -7.59
N THR A 190 -7.98 -5.48 -8.27
CA THR A 190 -7.86 -5.88 -9.69
C THR A 190 -8.02 -7.38 -9.87
N SER A 191 -7.42 -8.21 -9.00
CA SER A 191 -7.49 -9.66 -9.10
C SER A 191 -8.88 -10.22 -8.77
N LEU A 192 -9.63 -9.57 -7.86
CA LEU A 192 -10.95 -10.06 -7.41
C LEU A 192 -12.12 -9.27 -8.02
N GLY A 193 -11.84 -8.24 -8.80
CA GLY A 193 -12.86 -7.44 -9.48
C GLY A 193 -13.58 -6.44 -8.58
N TYR A 194 -12.98 -6.03 -7.46
CA TYR A 194 -13.56 -5.03 -6.57
C TYR A 194 -13.20 -3.61 -7.02
N SER A 195 -14.19 -2.74 -6.93
CA SER A 195 -14.06 -1.34 -7.30
C SER A 195 -13.53 -0.48 -6.14
N PHE A 196 -13.08 0.74 -6.47
CA PHE A 196 -12.74 1.76 -5.49
C PHE A 196 -13.88 2.01 -4.48
N LYS A 197 -15.14 2.00 -4.98
CA LYS A 197 -16.32 2.17 -4.12
C LYS A 197 -16.50 1.01 -3.15
N ASP A 198 -16.22 -0.23 -3.58
CA ASP A 198 -16.33 -1.41 -2.71
C ASP A 198 -15.33 -1.32 -1.56
N PHE A 199 -14.10 -0.89 -1.83
CA PHE A 199 -13.11 -0.63 -0.78
C PHE A 199 -13.57 0.46 0.19
N ILE A 200 -13.99 1.63 -0.29
CA ILE A 200 -14.47 2.71 0.59
C ILE A 200 -15.61 2.25 1.49
N LEU A 201 -16.57 1.51 0.95
CA LEU A 201 -17.73 1.04 1.70
C LEU A 201 -17.42 -0.09 2.69
N ASN A 202 -16.28 -0.76 2.56
CA ASN A 202 -15.86 -1.86 3.43
C ASN A 202 -14.62 -1.48 4.25
N THR A 203 -13.43 -1.57 3.67
CA THR A 203 -12.18 -1.25 4.37
C THR A 203 -12.10 0.23 4.77
N GLY A 204 -12.64 1.14 3.94
CA GLY A 204 -12.70 2.57 4.25
C GLY A 204 -13.52 2.88 5.50
N MET A 205 -14.64 2.20 5.71
CA MET A 205 -15.40 2.31 6.96
C MET A 205 -14.60 1.80 8.17
N MET A 206 -13.92 0.66 8.02
CA MET A 206 -13.10 0.08 9.10
C MET A 206 -11.92 1.01 9.44
N ALA A 207 -11.23 1.52 8.41
CA ALA A 207 -10.13 2.47 8.58
C ALA A 207 -10.61 3.80 9.19
N GLY A 208 -11.77 4.31 8.78
CA GLY A 208 -12.35 5.54 9.31
C GLY A 208 -12.70 5.44 10.80
N VAL A 209 -13.34 4.34 11.21
CA VAL A 209 -13.60 4.07 12.63
C VAL A 209 -12.29 3.92 13.39
N SER A 210 -11.36 3.14 12.84
CA SER A 210 -10.05 2.90 13.46
C SER A 210 -9.24 4.19 13.62
N LEU A 211 -9.31 5.12 12.65
CA LEU A 211 -8.58 6.37 12.67
C LEU A 211 -8.92 7.21 13.92
N ILE A 212 -10.19 7.23 14.33
CA ILE A 212 -10.61 7.95 15.55
C ILE A 212 -9.88 7.37 16.77
N PHE A 213 -9.88 6.04 16.92
CA PHE A 213 -9.22 5.39 18.04
C PHE A 213 -7.69 5.51 17.99
N VAL A 214 -7.11 5.47 16.78
CA VAL A 214 -5.67 5.63 16.55
C VAL A 214 -5.20 7.05 16.92
N VAL A 215 -5.93 8.08 16.49
CA VAL A 215 -5.64 9.47 16.85
C VAL A 215 -5.70 9.66 18.36
N LEU A 216 -6.74 9.14 19.02
CA LEU A 216 -6.84 9.18 20.48
C LEU A 216 -5.71 8.41 21.16
N PHE A 217 -5.39 7.19 20.69
CA PHE A 217 -4.31 6.38 21.23
C PHE A 217 -2.95 7.09 21.17
N PHE A 218 -2.56 7.64 20.02
CA PHE A 218 -1.30 8.34 19.88
C PHE A 218 -1.30 9.68 20.63
N TYR A 219 -2.40 10.42 20.65
CA TYR A 219 -2.53 11.63 21.44
C TYR A 219 -2.31 11.36 22.94
N PHE A 220 -2.98 10.35 23.51
CA PHE A 220 -2.79 10.01 24.92
C PHE A 220 -1.41 9.45 25.21
N SER A 221 -0.81 8.72 24.28
CA SER A 221 0.53 8.15 24.41
C SER A 221 1.61 9.24 24.46
N PHE A 222 1.49 10.26 23.59
CA PHE A 222 2.51 11.29 23.41
C PHE A 222 2.17 12.66 24.03
N ARG A 223 1.00 12.82 24.65
CA ARG A 223 0.53 14.11 25.19
C ARG A 223 1.50 14.82 26.13
N LYS A 224 2.30 14.08 26.89
CA LYS A 224 3.28 14.66 27.82
C LYS A 224 4.45 15.29 27.07
N GLU A 225 4.95 14.60 26.03
CA GLU A 225 6.04 15.06 25.18
C GLU A 225 5.59 16.26 24.34
N LEU A 226 4.38 16.20 23.77
CA LEU A 226 3.81 17.27 22.96
C LEU A 226 3.56 18.55 23.77
N ARG A 227 3.07 18.45 25.02
CA ARG A 227 2.83 19.63 25.91
C ARG A 227 4.11 20.27 26.42
N ALA A 228 5.18 19.48 26.62
CA ALA A 228 6.46 20.01 27.05
C ALA A 228 7.09 20.94 26.01
N SER A 229 6.70 20.78 24.75
CA SER A 229 7.22 21.54 23.60
C SER A 229 6.38 22.81 23.27
N GLU A 230 5.31 23.11 23.98
CA GLU A 230 4.42 24.26 23.70
C GLU A 230 4.97 25.64 24.16
N LYS A 231 6.27 25.76 24.38
CA LYS A 231 6.86 27.07 24.67
C LYS A 231 7.10 27.81 23.36
N HIS A 232 6.21 28.74 23.03
CA HIS A 232 6.36 29.65 21.88
C HIS A 232 7.39 30.73 22.23
N ASP A 233 8.48 30.77 21.47
CA ASP A 233 9.30 31.98 21.37
C ASP A 233 8.64 32.92 20.35
N GLU A 234 8.27 34.12 20.76
CA GLU A 234 7.59 35.13 19.92
C GLU A 234 8.40 35.63 18.72
N ALA A 235 9.65 35.21 18.57
CA ALA A 235 10.59 35.71 17.55
C ALA A 235 10.80 34.78 16.33
N VAL A 236 10.02 33.70 16.19
CA VAL A 236 10.21 32.73 15.07
C VAL A 236 9.52 33.21 13.80
N THR A 237 10.29 33.39 12.73
CA THR A 237 9.74 33.65 11.39
C THR A 237 9.28 32.33 10.78
N TYR A 238 7.98 32.15 10.63
CA TYR A 238 7.40 30.95 10.04
C TYR A 238 7.46 30.96 8.51
N PRO A 239 7.79 29.81 7.85
CA PRO A 239 7.82 29.74 6.39
C PRO A 239 6.44 29.98 5.79
N SER A 240 6.39 30.76 4.72
CA SER A 240 5.12 31.03 4.02
C SER A 240 4.76 29.86 3.10
N PRO A 241 3.51 29.36 3.11
CA PRO A 241 3.09 28.30 2.17
C PRO A 241 3.34 28.65 0.70
N GLN A 242 3.25 29.96 0.33
CA GLN A 242 3.49 30.40 -1.03
C GLN A 242 4.93 30.19 -1.52
N GLU A 243 5.89 30.18 -0.60
CA GLU A 243 7.31 29.94 -0.94
C GLU A 243 7.59 28.53 -1.40
N ALA A 244 6.69 27.58 -1.05
CA ALA A 244 6.77 26.20 -1.53
C ALA A 244 6.39 26.06 -3.02
N ILE A 245 5.69 27.05 -3.60
CA ILE A 245 5.20 27.01 -4.98
C ILE A 245 6.21 27.71 -5.89
N ALA A 246 7.03 26.92 -6.60
CA ALA A 246 8.02 27.48 -7.52
C ALA A 246 7.37 28.08 -8.80
N ASP A 247 6.37 27.42 -9.36
CA ASP A 247 5.62 27.83 -10.54
C ASP A 247 4.11 27.60 -10.32
N ARG A 248 3.34 28.69 -10.29
CA ARG A 248 1.89 28.64 -10.07
C ARG A 248 1.11 27.90 -11.15
N LYS A 249 1.58 27.94 -12.41
CA LYS A 249 0.92 27.25 -13.52
C LYS A 249 1.11 25.74 -13.39
N ARG A 250 2.34 25.29 -13.17
CA ARG A 250 2.65 23.88 -12.94
C ARG A 250 1.94 23.34 -11.70
N PHE A 251 1.89 24.12 -10.63
CA PHE A 251 1.15 23.78 -9.43
C PHE A 251 -0.35 23.58 -9.72
N ALA A 252 -0.99 24.53 -10.38
CA ALA A 252 -2.41 24.43 -10.72
C ALA A 252 -2.69 23.21 -11.61
N VAL A 253 -1.85 22.96 -12.63
CA VAL A 253 -1.98 21.80 -13.51
C VAL A 253 -1.83 20.49 -12.73
N SER A 254 -0.85 20.36 -11.84
CA SER A 254 -0.66 19.13 -11.04
C SER A 254 -1.85 18.89 -10.09
N VAL A 255 -2.41 19.93 -9.49
CA VAL A 255 -3.63 19.83 -8.67
C VAL A 255 -4.84 19.38 -9.51
N VAL A 256 -4.99 19.91 -10.73
CA VAL A 256 -6.06 19.49 -11.65
C VAL A 256 -5.88 18.01 -12.05
N ILE A 257 -4.66 17.57 -12.36
CA ILE A 257 -4.39 16.17 -12.69
C ILE A 257 -4.75 15.27 -11.51
N PHE A 258 -4.34 15.63 -10.30
CA PHE A 258 -4.66 14.88 -9.09
C PHE A 258 -6.18 14.80 -8.84
N ALA A 259 -6.89 15.94 -8.94
CA ALA A 259 -8.36 15.96 -8.82
C ALA A 259 -9.03 15.08 -9.89
N THR A 260 -8.51 15.11 -11.13
CA THR A 260 -9.00 14.26 -12.23
C THR A 260 -8.77 12.79 -11.91
N ALA A 261 -7.59 12.41 -11.36
CA ALA A 261 -7.31 11.06 -10.93
C ALA A 261 -8.32 10.56 -9.90
N ILE A 262 -8.60 11.38 -8.87
CA ILE A 262 -9.61 11.06 -7.85
C ILE A 262 -10.98 10.84 -8.49
N VAL A 263 -11.43 11.74 -9.36
CA VAL A 263 -12.73 11.62 -10.05
C VAL A 263 -12.79 10.34 -10.87
N MET A 264 -11.76 10.05 -11.68
CA MET A 264 -11.70 8.83 -12.48
C MET A 264 -11.75 7.58 -11.61
N LEU A 265 -11.02 7.55 -10.47
CA LEU A 265 -11.01 6.43 -9.53
C LEU A 265 -12.37 6.23 -8.85
N VAL A 266 -13.02 7.29 -8.44
CA VAL A 266 -14.35 7.21 -7.80
C VAL A 266 -15.42 6.75 -8.80
N THR A 267 -15.30 7.15 -10.05
CA THR A 267 -16.30 6.87 -11.10
C THR A 267 -15.97 5.66 -11.96
N HIS A 268 -14.84 4.97 -11.76
CA HIS A 268 -14.36 3.93 -12.68
C HIS A 268 -15.36 2.78 -12.87
N ALA A 269 -16.05 2.36 -11.80
CA ALA A 269 -17.06 1.31 -11.89
C ALA A 269 -18.29 1.72 -12.74
N GLN A 270 -18.56 3.02 -12.85
CA GLN A 270 -19.68 3.56 -13.63
C GLN A 270 -19.29 3.86 -15.08
N THR A 271 -18.03 4.27 -15.27
CA THR A 271 -17.48 4.62 -16.59
C THR A 271 -16.95 3.41 -17.35
N GLY A 272 -16.77 2.27 -16.68
CA GLY A 272 -16.13 1.09 -17.26
C GLY A 272 -14.61 1.24 -17.49
N LEU A 273 -14.00 2.34 -17.03
CA LEU A 273 -12.55 2.53 -17.10
C LEU A 273 -11.83 1.58 -16.14
N THR A 274 -10.92 0.78 -16.65
CA THR A 274 -10.08 -0.04 -15.78
C THR A 274 -8.99 0.79 -15.11
N VAL A 275 -8.44 0.29 -14.02
CA VAL A 275 -7.31 0.96 -13.32
C VAL A 275 -6.10 1.09 -14.25
N ALA A 276 -5.86 0.12 -15.17
CA ALA A 276 -4.81 0.22 -16.18
C ALA A 276 -4.97 1.46 -17.04
N THR A 277 -6.18 1.69 -17.56
CA THR A 277 -6.51 2.86 -18.39
C THR A 277 -6.33 4.15 -17.61
N ILE A 278 -6.81 4.19 -16.36
CA ILE A 278 -6.65 5.36 -15.48
C ILE A 278 -5.16 5.65 -15.25
N GLY A 279 -4.36 4.64 -14.92
CA GLY A 279 -2.93 4.82 -14.70
C GLY A 279 -2.20 5.35 -15.94
N VAL A 280 -2.42 4.76 -17.10
CA VAL A 280 -1.81 5.20 -18.36
C VAL A 280 -2.25 6.63 -18.72
N PHE A 281 -3.54 6.95 -18.56
CA PHE A 281 -4.07 8.28 -18.85
C PHE A 281 -3.45 9.35 -17.94
N ILE A 282 -3.46 9.13 -16.64
CA ILE A 282 -2.91 10.08 -15.65
C ILE A 282 -1.39 10.22 -15.80
N GLY A 283 -0.67 9.13 -16.04
CA GLY A 283 0.76 9.15 -16.33
C GLY A 283 1.09 9.94 -17.60
N ALA A 284 0.35 9.72 -18.69
CA ALA A 284 0.53 10.45 -19.94
C ALA A 284 0.24 11.95 -19.76
N PHE A 285 -0.85 12.33 -19.08
CA PHE A 285 -1.14 13.73 -18.77
C PHE A 285 -0.07 14.38 -17.91
N SER A 286 0.46 13.68 -16.90
CA SER A 286 1.54 14.19 -16.06
C SER A 286 2.82 14.44 -16.86
N LEU A 287 3.17 13.56 -17.80
CA LEU A 287 4.31 13.73 -18.70
C LEU A 287 4.10 14.89 -19.68
N LEU A 288 2.91 15.01 -20.27
CA LEU A 288 2.59 16.12 -21.16
C LEU A 288 2.64 17.46 -20.44
N ALA A 289 2.11 17.53 -19.22
CA ALA A 289 2.12 18.74 -18.40
C ALA A 289 3.54 19.17 -17.97
N SER A 290 4.45 18.21 -17.83
CA SER A 290 5.84 18.48 -17.43
C SER A 290 6.70 19.04 -18.59
N GLY A 291 6.26 18.92 -19.83
CA GLY A 291 6.95 19.44 -21.01
C GLY A 291 8.39 18.91 -21.14
N GLY A 292 9.38 19.79 -21.16
CA GLY A 292 10.79 19.41 -21.30
C GLY A 292 11.37 18.55 -20.16
N GLU A 293 10.66 18.42 -19.04
CA GLU A 293 11.09 17.62 -17.88
C GLU A 293 10.58 16.17 -17.92
N ALA A 294 9.74 15.80 -18.90
CA ALA A 294 9.12 14.48 -19.01
C ALA A 294 10.15 13.33 -18.95
N LEU A 295 11.27 13.47 -19.67
CA LEU A 295 12.32 12.45 -19.66
C LEU A 295 12.98 12.29 -18.28
N SER A 296 13.14 13.39 -17.53
CA SER A 296 13.67 13.34 -16.18
C SER A 296 12.70 12.71 -15.18
N MET A 297 11.39 12.88 -15.36
CA MET A 297 10.36 12.20 -14.57
C MET A 297 10.38 10.70 -14.84
N ILE A 298 10.43 10.28 -16.11
CA ILE A 298 10.52 8.86 -16.46
C ILE A 298 11.78 8.22 -15.83
N LYS A 299 12.93 8.91 -15.87
CA LYS A 299 14.18 8.39 -15.26
C LYS A 299 14.10 8.24 -13.74
N LYS A 300 13.23 9.00 -13.08
CA LYS A 300 13.02 8.94 -11.63
C LYS A 300 11.97 7.92 -11.18
N LEU A 301 11.26 7.29 -12.13
CA LEU A 301 10.34 6.20 -11.79
C LEU A 301 11.07 5.14 -10.98
N ASP A 302 10.41 4.62 -9.97
CA ASP A 302 10.91 3.48 -9.20
C ASP A 302 10.73 2.17 -9.99
N TYR A 303 11.61 2.00 -10.99
CA TYR A 303 11.66 0.77 -11.78
C TYR A 303 11.93 -0.47 -10.92
N LYS A 304 12.62 -0.31 -9.78
CA LYS A 304 12.92 -1.43 -8.89
C LYS A 304 11.64 -2.04 -8.34
N THR A 305 10.71 -1.21 -7.89
CA THR A 305 9.40 -1.67 -7.42
C THR A 305 8.58 -2.30 -8.55
N LEU A 306 8.55 -1.72 -9.75
CA LEU A 306 7.81 -2.30 -10.88
C LEU A 306 8.38 -3.66 -11.29
N LEU A 307 9.69 -3.79 -11.37
CA LEU A 307 10.39 -5.04 -11.69
C LEU A 307 10.21 -6.10 -10.58
N PHE A 308 10.20 -5.65 -9.33
CA PHE A 308 9.89 -6.52 -8.20
C PHE A 308 8.51 -7.18 -8.35
N PHE A 309 7.47 -6.41 -8.73
CA PHE A 309 6.13 -6.95 -8.97
C PHE A 309 6.11 -7.99 -10.10
N ILE A 310 6.80 -7.72 -11.21
CA ILE A 310 6.88 -8.68 -12.33
C ILE A 310 7.43 -10.01 -11.84
N GLY A 311 8.58 -10.01 -11.16
CA GLY A 311 9.19 -11.24 -10.65
C GLY A 311 8.31 -11.96 -9.63
N LEU A 312 7.70 -11.20 -8.71
CA LEU A 312 6.79 -11.71 -7.69
C LEU A 312 5.59 -12.44 -8.31
N PHE A 313 4.90 -11.80 -9.25
CA PHE A 313 3.74 -12.41 -9.91
C PHE A 313 4.10 -13.70 -10.66
N VAL A 314 5.29 -13.79 -11.24
CA VAL A 314 5.74 -15.03 -11.89
C VAL A 314 5.94 -16.16 -10.87
N VAL A 315 6.55 -15.87 -9.72
CA VAL A 315 6.75 -16.88 -8.67
C VAL A 315 5.43 -17.34 -8.07
N VAL A 316 4.50 -16.40 -7.79
CA VAL A 316 3.15 -16.71 -7.29
C VAL A 316 2.36 -17.49 -8.33
N GLY A 317 2.43 -17.13 -9.61
CA GLY A 317 1.85 -17.89 -10.70
C GLY A 317 2.36 -19.33 -10.76
N GLY A 318 3.65 -19.56 -10.46
CA GLY A 318 4.22 -20.91 -10.31
C GLY A 318 3.57 -21.70 -9.18
N MET A 319 3.32 -21.06 -8.03
CA MET A 319 2.60 -21.69 -6.91
C MET A 319 1.14 -22.02 -7.27
N GLU A 320 0.47 -21.14 -8.00
CA GLU A 320 -0.91 -21.31 -8.45
C GLU A 320 -1.02 -22.44 -9.46
N GLN A 321 -0.24 -22.42 -10.54
CA GLN A 321 -0.26 -23.41 -11.61
C GLN A 321 0.12 -24.82 -11.15
N THR A 322 0.92 -24.94 -10.10
CA THR A 322 1.27 -26.22 -9.48
C THR A 322 0.24 -26.71 -8.46
N GLY A 323 -0.78 -25.91 -8.09
CA GLY A 323 -1.83 -26.27 -7.13
C GLY A 323 -1.39 -26.24 -5.66
N VAL A 324 -0.23 -25.68 -5.34
CA VAL A 324 0.26 -25.55 -3.95
C VAL A 324 -0.70 -24.71 -3.10
N LEU A 325 -1.24 -23.64 -3.68
CA LEU A 325 -2.10 -22.70 -2.96
C LEU A 325 -3.44 -23.33 -2.54
N ASN A 326 -3.95 -24.29 -3.32
CA ASN A 326 -5.13 -25.09 -2.94
C ASN A 326 -4.86 -25.95 -1.70
N SER A 327 -3.64 -26.47 -1.55
CA SER A 327 -3.26 -27.26 -0.36
C SER A 327 -3.21 -26.36 0.90
N LEU A 328 -2.74 -25.12 0.78
CA LEU A 328 -2.78 -24.16 1.87
C LEU A 328 -4.22 -23.81 2.30
N ALA A 329 -5.10 -23.60 1.32
CA ALA A 329 -6.53 -23.39 1.60
C ALA A 329 -7.14 -24.57 2.37
N GLY A 330 -6.83 -25.80 1.97
CA GLY A 330 -7.30 -27.00 2.67
C GLY A 330 -6.82 -27.09 4.13
N ILE A 331 -5.62 -26.62 4.45
CA ILE A 331 -5.11 -26.57 5.82
C ILE A 331 -5.92 -25.56 6.65
N ILE A 332 -6.16 -24.36 6.12
CA ILE A 332 -6.95 -23.32 6.82
C ILE A 332 -8.36 -23.82 7.07
N ASP A 333 -8.99 -24.43 6.09
CA ASP A 333 -10.34 -25.00 6.21
C ASP A 333 -10.41 -26.09 7.28
N ALA A 334 -9.46 -27.01 7.30
CA ALA A 334 -9.36 -28.05 8.31
C ALA A 334 -9.19 -27.51 9.74
N VAL A 335 -8.36 -26.45 9.92
CA VAL A 335 -8.12 -25.82 11.21
C VAL A 335 -9.34 -25.03 11.69
N SER A 336 -10.10 -24.43 10.77
CA SER A 336 -11.30 -23.65 11.10
C SER A 336 -12.51 -24.50 11.46
N GLY A 337 -12.49 -25.81 11.18
CA GLY A 337 -13.62 -26.72 11.40
C GLY A 337 -14.87 -26.32 10.62
N ASN A 338 -14.72 -25.80 9.40
CA ASN A 338 -15.78 -25.29 8.52
C ASN A 338 -16.59 -24.13 9.13
N ASN A 339 -16.08 -23.45 10.13
CA ASN A 339 -16.73 -22.29 10.73
C ASN A 339 -16.24 -20.99 10.07
N VAL A 340 -17.12 -20.37 9.31
CA VAL A 340 -16.80 -19.15 8.52
C VAL A 340 -16.21 -18.02 9.38
N LYS A 341 -16.70 -17.83 10.60
CA LYS A 341 -16.16 -16.81 11.52
C LYS A 341 -14.69 -17.07 11.87
N TRP A 342 -14.34 -18.35 12.11
CA TRP A 342 -12.97 -18.74 12.38
C TRP A 342 -12.09 -18.61 11.15
N VAL A 343 -12.58 -18.94 9.93
CA VAL A 343 -11.83 -18.72 8.69
C VAL A 343 -11.46 -17.24 8.54
N VAL A 344 -12.43 -16.35 8.72
CA VAL A 344 -12.23 -14.89 8.63
C VAL A 344 -11.22 -14.40 9.69
N ALA A 345 -11.36 -14.86 10.94
CA ALA A 345 -10.41 -14.52 11.99
C ALA A 345 -8.99 -15.00 11.67
N ILE A 346 -8.84 -16.25 11.21
CA ILE A 346 -7.54 -16.81 10.82
C ILE A 346 -6.94 -16.00 9.68
N VAL A 347 -7.68 -15.72 8.62
CA VAL A 347 -7.19 -14.93 7.48
C VAL A 347 -6.74 -13.55 7.95
N LEU A 348 -7.54 -12.85 8.75
CA LEU A 348 -7.22 -11.49 9.24
C LEU A 348 -5.96 -11.49 10.12
N TRP A 349 -5.91 -12.34 11.15
CA TRP A 349 -4.82 -12.35 12.12
C TRP A 349 -3.54 -12.97 11.56
N LEU A 350 -3.64 -14.02 10.75
CA LEU A 350 -2.49 -14.61 10.07
C LEU A 350 -1.86 -13.62 9.09
N SER A 351 -2.70 -12.90 8.34
CA SER A 351 -2.24 -11.85 7.43
C SER A 351 -1.54 -10.72 8.20
N ALA A 352 -2.11 -10.30 9.34
CA ALA A 352 -1.51 -9.26 10.16
C ALA A 352 -0.16 -9.70 10.76
N LEU A 353 -0.09 -10.93 11.26
CA LEU A 353 1.14 -11.46 11.84
C LEU A 353 2.23 -11.64 10.78
N ALA A 354 1.88 -12.19 9.62
CA ALA A 354 2.82 -12.39 8.54
C ALA A 354 3.33 -11.06 7.99
N SER A 355 2.43 -10.10 7.74
CA SER A 355 2.77 -8.78 7.21
C SER A 355 3.59 -7.93 8.19
N ALA A 356 3.55 -8.20 9.48
CA ALA A 356 4.43 -7.53 10.44
C ALA A 356 5.92 -7.82 10.22
N PHE A 357 6.26 -8.93 9.56
CA PHE A 357 7.66 -9.36 9.34
C PHE A 357 8.02 -9.53 7.86
N VAL A 358 7.00 -9.71 7.02
CA VAL A 358 7.13 -9.88 5.57
C VAL A 358 6.43 -8.72 4.91
N ASP A 359 7.02 -8.16 3.86
CA ASP A 359 6.39 -7.05 3.10
C ASP A 359 4.95 -7.43 2.70
N ASN A 360 4.01 -6.50 2.90
CA ASN A 360 2.57 -6.69 2.70
C ASN A 360 2.20 -7.11 1.27
N ILE A 361 2.96 -6.67 0.27
CA ILE A 361 2.68 -6.86 -1.15
C ILE A 361 2.79 -8.34 -1.55
N PRO A 362 3.95 -9.02 -1.36
CA PRO A 362 4.08 -10.43 -1.74
C PRO A 362 3.14 -11.34 -0.95
N PHE A 363 2.87 -11.00 0.29
CA PHE A 363 1.93 -11.77 1.08
C PHE A 363 0.50 -11.68 0.53
N ALA A 364 0.00 -10.47 0.22
CA ALA A 364 -1.32 -10.29 -0.37
C ALA A 364 -1.47 -11.03 -1.70
N ALA A 365 -0.49 -10.89 -2.61
CA ALA A 365 -0.49 -11.56 -3.90
C ALA A 365 -0.59 -13.10 -3.77
N THR A 366 0.10 -13.67 -2.78
CA THR A 366 0.07 -15.12 -2.52
C THR A 366 -1.27 -15.58 -1.93
N MET A 367 -1.88 -14.76 -1.06
CA MET A 367 -3.11 -15.14 -0.37
C MET A 367 -4.36 -15.00 -1.23
N ILE A 368 -4.36 -14.24 -2.31
CA ILE A 368 -5.53 -14.09 -3.20
C ILE A 368 -6.03 -15.42 -3.74
N PRO A 369 -5.22 -16.29 -4.36
CA PRO A 369 -5.70 -17.61 -4.80
C PRO A 369 -6.14 -18.49 -3.62
N VAL A 370 -5.50 -18.37 -2.45
CA VAL A 370 -5.87 -19.12 -1.24
C VAL A 370 -7.28 -18.74 -0.78
N ILE A 371 -7.60 -17.43 -0.66
CA ILE A 371 -8.95 -17.02 -0.25
C ILE A 371 -10.01 -17.33 -1.29
N ARG A 372 -9.68 -17.33 -2.60
CA ARG A 372 -10.58 -17.85 -3.64
C ARG A 372 -10.92 -19.32 -3.43
N SER A 373 -9.90 -20.15 -3.21
CA SER A 373 -10.08 -21.58 -2.96
C SER A 373 -10.91 -21.82 -1.69
N LEU A 374 -10.66 -21.07 -0.61
CA LEU A 374 -11.45 -21.13 0.63
C LEU A 374 -12.91 -20.75 0.40
N ALA A 375 -13.17 -19.67 -0.34
CA ALA A 375 -14.53 -19.23 -0.64
C ALA A 375 -15.31 -20.27 -1.44
N GLN A 376 -14.65 -20.87 -2.44
CA GLN A 376 -15.25 -21.94 -3.27
C GLN A 376 -15.51 -23.21 -2.48
N ALA A 377 -14.56 -23.67 -1.67
CA ALA A 377 -14.68 -24.89 -0.89
C ALA A 377 -15.74 -24.77 0.23
N GLY A 378 -15.77 -23.64 0.93
CA GLY A 378 -16.66 -23.40 2.06
C GLY A 378 -18.00 -22.76 1.69
N GLY A 379 -18.27 -22.43 0.41
CA GLY A 379 -19.47 -21.70 -0.01
C GLY A 379 -19.60 -20.31 0.62
N MET A 380 -18.45 -19.67 0.93
CA MET A 380 -18.40 -18.38 1.62
C MET A 380 -18.35 -17.22 0.62
N ASP A 381 -18.86 -16.06 1.06
CA ASP A 381 -18.70 -14.83 0.29
C ASP A 381 -17.20 -14.43 0.23
N LEU A 382 -16.64 -14.43 -0.98
CA LEU A 382 -15.25 -14.07 -1.23
C LEU A 382 -14.92 -12.65 -0.75
N SER A 383 -15.90 -11.74 -0.77
CA SER A 383 -15.71 -10.35 -0.35
C SER A 383 -15.27 -10.24 1.10
N VAL A 384 -15.85 -11.04 2.00
CA VAL A 384 -15.53 -11.03 3.43
C VAL A 384 -14.06 -11.42 3.66
N LEU A 385 -13.59 -12.44 2.93
CA LEU A 385 -12.20 -12.87 2.99
C LEU A 385 -11.25 -11.84 2.37
N ALA A 386 -11.68 -11.16 1.29
CA ALA A 386 -10.92 -10.09 0.67
C ALA A 386 -10.70 -8.91 1.63
N TRP A 387 -11.75 -8.49 2.35
CA TRP A 387 -11.62 -7.41 3.33
C TRP A 387 -10.78 -7.82 4.55
N ALA A 388 -10.90 -9.06 4.99
CA ALA A 388 -10.04 -9.59 6.06
C ALA A 388 -8.57 -9.64 5.62
N LEU A 389 -8.29 -10.08 4.39
CA LEU A 389 -6.94 -10.10 3.83
C LEU A 389 -6.38 -8.67 3.70
N SER A 390 -7.14 -7.74 3.11
CA SER A 390 -6.75 -6.34 2.92
C SER A 390 -6.38 -5.68 4.26
N MET A 391 -7.30 -5.67 5.22
CA MET A 391 -7.05 -5.07 6.53
C MET A 391 -5.92 -5.80 7.29
N GLY A 392 -5.85 -7.12 7.18
CA GLY A 392 -4.80 -7.91 7.81
C GLY A 392 -3.41 -7.56 7.27
N THR A 393 -3.25 -7.50 5.95
CA THR A 393 -1.95 -7.22 5.32
C THR A 393 -1.51 -5.78 5.54
N ASP A 394 -2.35 -4.79 5.27
CA ASP A 394 -1.96 -3.38 5.35
C ASP A 394 -1.68 -2.96 6.79
N ILE A 395 -2.58 -3.32 7.71
CA ILE A 395 -2.43 -2.93 9.12
C ILE A 395 -1.37 -3.76 9.83
N GLY A 396 -1.23 -5.04 9.49
CA GLY A 396 -0.17 -5.90 10.04
C GLY A 396 1.21 -5.32 9.81
N GLY A 397 1.46 -4.79 8.61
CA GLY A 397 2.71 -4.11 8.27
C GLY A 397 3.08 -2.94 9.18
N CYS A 398 2.11 -2.29 9.84
CA CYS A 398 2.39 -1.22 10.80
C CYS A 398 3.09 -1.70 12.08
N GLY A 399 2.99 -2.99 12.43
CA GLY A 399 3.40 -3.51 13.74
C GLY A 399 4.90 -3.44 14.02
N THR A 400 5.73 -3.47 12.98
CA THR A 400 7.20 -3.45 13.10
C THR A 400 7.84 -2.45 12.14
N PRO A 401 9.10 -2.03 12.40
CA PRO A 401 9.81 -1.11 11.52
C PRO A 401 10.00 -1.57 10.07
N ILE A 402 9.96 -2.89 9.82
CA ILE A 402 10.23 -3.49 8.51
C ILE A 402 8.99 -4.06 7.83
N GLY A 403 7.83 -4.09 8.51
CA GLY A 403 6.62 -4.72 8.01
C GLY A 403 5.99 -3.99 6.81
N ALA A 404 6.24 -2.69 6.67
CA ALA A 404 5.82 -1.92 5.50
C ALA A 404 6.93 -0.98 5.05
N SER A 405 7.04 -0.75 3.75
CA SER A 405 8.07 0.12 3.16
C SER A 405 7.97 1.57 3.64
N ALA A 406 6.76 2.08 3.91
CA ALA A 406 6.54 3.41 4.49
C ALA A 406 7.19 3.58 5.86
N ASN A 407 7.21 2.50 6.69
CA ASN A 407 7.85 2.53 8.00
C ASN A 407 9.37 2.76 7.86
N VAL A 408 9.99 1.99 6.96
CA VAL A 408 11.43 2.08 6.68
C VAL A 408 11.79 3.49 6.20
N VAL A 409 10.99 4.07 5.30
CA VAL A 409 11.22 5.41 4.75
C VAL A 409 11.09 6.47 5.84
N GLY A 410 10.01 6.48 6.62
CA GLY A 410 9.81 7.46 7.68
C GLY A 410 10.90 7.40 8.76
N ILE A 411 11.29 6.18 9.18
CA ILE A 411 12.40 5.96 10.12
C ILE A 411 13.74 6.46 9.52
N SER A 412 13.97 6.21 8.22
CA SER A 412 15.18 6.66 7.54
C SER A 412 15.25 8.18 7.42
N VAL A 413 14.13 8.85 7.15
CA VAL A 413 14.07 10.33 7.11
C VAL A 413 14.40 10.90 8.49
N ALA A 414 13.82 10.35 9.56
CA ALA A 414 14.15 10.74 10.93
C ALA A 414 15.65 10.55 11.24
N ALA A 415 16.20 9.38 10.93
CA ALA A 415 17.60 9.04 11.20
C ALA A 415 18.58 9.94 10.44
N LYS A 416 18.32 10.28 9.17
CA LYS A 416 19.15 11.21 8.36
C LYS A 416 19.22 12.61 8.96
N ASN A 417 18.23 13.00 9.75
CA ASN A 417 18.16 14.28 10.44
C ASN A 417 18.54 14.20 11.92
N GLY A 418 19.21 13.11 12.33
CA GLY A 418 19.73 12.95 13.70
C GLY A 418 18.72 12.40 14.72
N HIS A 419 17.51 12.03 14.29
CA HIS A 419 16.46 11.48 15.15
C HIS A 419 16.33 9.97 14.98
N PHE A 420 17.03 9.21 15.79
CA PHE A 420 17.04 7.74 15.68
C PHE A 420 15.82 7.10 16.32
N ILE A 421 15.06 6.35 15.53
CA ILE A 421 13.91 5.55 15.97
C ILE A 421 14.35 4.08 16.03
N GLY A 422 14.70 3.60 17.23
CA GLY A 422 15.07 2.21 17.43
C GLY A 422 13.85 1.27 17.36
N TRP A 423 14.11 0.00 17.06
CA TRP A 423 13.10 -1.06 16.98
C TRP A 423 12.13 -1.08 18.17
N GLY A 424 12.68 -1.10 19.39
CA GLY A 424 11.88 -1.15 20.62
C GLY A 424 11.01 0.09 20.82
N LYS A 425 11.49 1.30 20.45
CA LYS A 425 10.70 2.54 20.52
C LYS A 425 9.54 2.51 19.55
N TYR A 426 9.78 2.06 18.30
CA TYR A 426 8.74 1.95 17.28
C TYR A 426 7.67 0.93 17.70
N CYS A 427 8.05 -0.32 17.98
CA CYS A 427 7.11 -1.39 18.30
C CYS A 427 6.30 -1.11 19.58
N ARG A 428 6.87 -0.38 20.55
CA ARG A 428 6.16 -0.02 21.79
C ARG A 428 4.85 0.73 21.53
N TYR A 429 4.80 1.55 20.47
CA TYR A 429 3.63 2.34 20.14
C TYR A 429 2.86 1.75 18.96
N ALA A 430 3.56 1.30 17.92
CA ALA A 430 2.93 0.82 16.69
C ALA A 430 2.27 -0.56 16.88
N ALA A 431 2.89 -1.51 17.58
CA ALA A 431 2.32 -2.85 17.74
C ALA A 431 0.98 -2.87 18.53
N PRO A 432 0.82 -2.16 19.66
CA PRO A 432 -0.49 -2.07 20.32
C PRO A 432 -1.54 -1.38 19.46
N ALA A 433 -1.18 -0.34 18.71
CA ALA A 433 -2.09 0.32 17.78
C ALA A 433 -2.52 -0.63 16.65
N THR A 434 -1.60 -1.46 16.12
CA THR A 434 -1.91 -2.51 15.14
C THR A 434 -2.93 -3.50 15.68
N VAL A 435 -2.70 -4.04 16.88
CA VAL A 435 -3.66 -4.96 17.53
C VAL A 435 -5.02 -4.31 17.71
N LEU A 436 -5.06 -3.04 18.14
CA LEU A 436 -6.30 -2.28 18.29
C LEU A 436 -7.07 -2.19 16.97
N VAL A 437 -6.41 -1.83 15.87
CA VAL A 437 -7.05 -1.69 14.55
C VAL A 437 -7.51 -3.05 14.02
N ILE A 438 -6.72 -4.10 14.17
CA ILE A 438 -7.12 -5.47 13.75
C ILE A 438 -8.37 -5.94 14.54
N LEU A 439 -8.44 -5.66 15.85
CA LEU A 439 -9.62 -5.98 16.65
C LEU A 439 -10.84 -5.19 16.19
N ILE A 440 -10.70 -3.88 15.92
CA ILE A 440 -11.80 -3.06 15.37
C ILE A 440 -12.25 -3.61 14.02
N SER A 441 -11.32 -3.96 13.13
CA SER A 441 -11.62 -4.53 11.83
C SER A 441 -12.38 -5.85 11.95
N MET A 442 -11.95 -6.73 12.85
CA MET A 442 -12.64 -7.99 13.13
C MET A 442 -14.09 -7.77 13.62
N VAL A 443 -14.28 -6.83 14.55
CA VAL A 443 -15.62 -6.47 15.06
C VAL A 443 -16.49 -5.90 13.94
N CYS A 444 -15.95 -5.01 13.11
CA CYS A 444 -16.68 -4.42 11.98
C CYS A 444 -17.09 -5.48 10.95
N ILE A 445 -16.16 -6.39 10.59
CA ILE A 445 -16.48 -7.51 9.68
C ILE A 445 -17.57 -8.39 10.28
N TYR A 446 -17.45 -8.77 11.56
CA TYR A 446 -18.44 -9.62 12.20
C TYR A 446 -19.80 -8.96 12.34
N ALA A 447 -19.85 -7.68 12.69
CA ALA A 447 -21.11 -6.94 12.82
C ALA A 447 -21.84 -6.75 11.47
N ARG A 448 -21.07 -6.73 10.35
CA ARG A 448 -21.64 -6.48 9.03
C ARG A 448 -22.09 -7.75 8.30
N TYR A 449 -21.37 -8.85 8.49
CA TYR A 449 -21.53 -10.06 7.67
C TYR A 449 -22.07 -11.26 8.45
N PHE A 450 -22.16 -11.18 9.79
CA PHE A 450 -22.60 -12.28 10.67
C PHE A 450 -23.57 -11.84 11.76
#